data_1a0032727b8bf57405f313d6f80a696b
#
_entry.id   1a0032727b8bf57405f313d6f80a696b
#
_cell.length_a   1.000
_cell.length_b   1.000
_cell.length_c   1.000
_cell.angle_alpha   90.00
_cell.angle_beta   90.00
_cell.angle_gamma   90.00
#
_symmetry.space_group_name_H-M   'P 1'
#
loop_
_entity.id
_entity.type
_entity.pdbx_description
1 polymer ?
#
loop_
_entity_poly.entity_id
_entity_poly.type
_entity_poly.pdbx_seq_one_letter_code
_entity_poly.pdbx_strand_id
1 'polypeptide(L)'
;MTKRAESKYKINRRLGVNLWGRAKSPVAKREYGPGQHGQRRKQKPTDFGIQLMAKQKLKGYYGNIGEKQFRKYYEEAVRRKGDTSENLIELLERRLDAVIYRLKLAMTPFAARQFVNHGHITVNGKRVNIPSYLVRDNDVIEVKEKSKQLVCVLDAAQSGERDVPEYMEVDHRQMKGRYLRAPKLADVPYPVQMEPNLVVEFYSR
;
A
#
# COMPACT_ATOMS: atom_id res chain seq x y z
N MET A 1 -4.63 17.62 -6.44
CA MET A 1 -4.01 16.54 -5.65
C MET A 1 -3.99 16.90 -4.19
N THR A 2 -4.42 16.01 -3.30
CA THR A 2 -4.35 16.25 -1.85
C THR A 2 -2.89 16.21 -1.40
N LYS A 3 -2.38 17.32 -0.88
CA LYS A 3 -1.01 17.43 -0.37
C LYS A 3 -0.87 16.57 0.89
N ARG A 4 -0.13 15.46 0.81
CA ARG A 4 0.10 14.56 1.95
C ARG A 4 1.49 14.83 2.52
N ALA A 5 1.61 15.86 3.29
CA ALA A 5 2.88 16.33 3.87
C ALA A 5 3.30 15.57 5.16
N GLU A 6 2.54 14.53 5.56
CA GLU A 6 2.86 13.78 6.78
C GLU A 6 4.05 12.84 6.59
N SER A 7 4.96 12.85 7.56
CA SER A 7 6.07 11.91 7.60
C SER A 7 5.56 10.47 7.76
N LYS A 8 5.95 9.59 6.83
CA LYS A 8 5.57 8.17 6.84
C LYS A 8 5.89 7.46 8.17
N TYR A 9 6.99 7.79 8.79
CA TYR A 9 7.39 7.17 10.07
C TYR A 9 6.59 7.68 11.29
N LYS A 10 5.89 8.82 11.21
CA LYS A 10 4.91 9.20 12.23
C LYS A 10 3.73 8.22 12.26
N ILE A 11 3.34 7.67 11.10
CA ILE A 11 2.31 6.64 11.01
C ILE A 11 2.76 5.39 11.77
N ASN A 12 3.96 4.88 11.49
CA ASN A 12 4.53 3.72 12.18
C ASN A 12 4.55 3.92 13.70
N ARG A 13 5.09 5.05 14.16
CA ARG A 13 5.16 5.36 15.60
C ARG A 13 3.79 5.51 16.27
N ARG A 14 2.80 6.09 15.57
CA ARG A 14 1.43 6.22 16.08
C ARG A 14 0.77 4.87 16.28
N LEU A 15 0.99 3.95 15.34
CA LEU A 15 0.45 2.59 15.35
C LEU A 15 1.30 1.62 16.20
N GLY A 16 2.53 1.97 16.53
CA GLY A 16 3.46 1.09 17.25
C GLY A 16 3.98 -0.09 16.43
N VAL A 17 3.87 -0.03 15.09
CA VAL A 17 4.24 -1.13 14.19
C VAL A 17 5.07 -0.65 13.01
N ASN A 18 5.94 -1.51 12.49
CA ASN A 18 6.73 -1.24 11.29
C ASN A 18 5.95 -1.68 10.04
N LEU A 19 5.04 -0.83 9.57
CA LEU A 19 4.09 -1.16 8.48
C LEU A 19 4.73 -1.70 7.21
N TRP A 20 5.95 -1.27 6.90
CA TRP A 20 6.62 -1.63 5.63
C TRP A 20 7.84 -2.52 5.82
N GLY A 21 8.07 -3.07 7.03
CA GLY A 21 9.19 -3.98 7.32
C GLY A 21 10.59 -3.37 7.16
N ARG A 22 10.72 -2.05 7.00
CA ARG A 22 12.00 -1.41 6.69
C ARG A 22 12.90 -1.31 7.92
N ALA A 23 14.17 -1.66 7.77
CA ALA A 23 15.18 -1.54 8.83
C ALA A 23 15.34 -0.11 9.35
N LYS A 24 15.16 0.90 8.50
CA LYS A 24 15.21 2.33 8.88
C LYS A 24 13.99 2.83 9.67
N SER A 25 13.04 1.95 10.03
CA SER A 25 11.88 2.38 10.83
C SER A 25 12.30 2.77 12.24
N PRO A 26 11.90 3.95 12.73
CA PRO A 26 12.26 4.40 14.07
C PRO A 26 11.49 3.70 15.20
N VAL A 27 10.54 2.82 14.90
CA VAL A 27 9.73 2.12 15.90
C VAL A 27 10.60 1.28 16.83
N ALA A 28 11.61 0.59 16.29
CA ALA A 28 12.54 -0.20 17.09
C ALA A 28 13.39 0.62 18.08
N LYS A 29 13.61 1.90 17.77
CA LYS A 29 14.42 2.80 18.64
C LYS A 29 13.55 3.68 19.54
N ARG A 30 12.28 3.93 19.15
CA ARG A 30 11.35 4.86 19.81
C ARG A 30 9.97 4.23 19.86
N GLU A 31 9.70 3.46 20.89
CA GLU A 31 8.44 2.71 21.08
C GLU A 31 7.25 3.63 21.44
N TYR A 32 7.52 4.88 21.73
CA TYR A 32 6.49 5.87 22.07
C TYR A 32 5.96 6.61 20.83
N GLY A 33 4.74 7.13 20.96
CA GLY A 33 4.05 7.87 19.89
C GLY A 33 4.79 9.15 19.43
N PRO A 34 4.42 9.72 18.28
CA PRO A 34 5.01 10.97 17.82
C PRO A 34 4.44 12.19 18.57
N GLY A 35 5.21 13.29 18.61
CA GLY A 35 4.81 14.56 19.18
C GLY A 35 5.15 14.70 20.68
N GLN A 36 4.85 15.88 21.22
CA GLN A 36 5.16 16.26 22.61
C GLN A 36 4.56 15.32 23.67
N HIS A 37 3.38 14.79 23.39
CA HIS A 37 2.67 13.87 24.30
C HIS A 37 2.89 12.39 24.00
N GLY A 38 3.84 12.06 23.11
CA GLY A 38 4.09 10.68 22.69
C GLY A 38 4.48 9.73 23.82
N GLN A 39 5.12 10.24 24.87
CA GLN A 39 5.60 9.45 26.03
C GLN A 39 4.53 9.23 27.11
N ARG A 40 3.36 9.88 26.99
CA ARG A 40 2.28 9.66 27.97
C ARG A 40 1.82 8.19 27.94
N ARG A 41 1.49 7.67 29.14
CA ARG A 41 0.94 6.30 29.28
C ARG A 41 -0.32 6.19 28.43
N LYS A 42 -0.34 5.21 27.54
CA LYS A 42 -1.54 4.88 26.75
C LYS A 42 -2.52 4.10 27.62
N GLN A 43 -3.76 4.51 27.60
CA GLN A 43 -4.85 3.73 28.19
C GLN A 43 -5.14 2.49 27.33
N LYS A 44 -5.77 1.47 27.91
CA LYS A 44 -6.27 0.30 27.17
C LYS A 44 -7.25 0.81 26.10
N PRO A 45 -7.07 0.42 24.83
CA PRO A 45 -7.96 0.86 23.78
C PRO A 45 -9.36 0.25 23.97
N THR A 46 -10.38 1.02 23.67
CA THR A 46 -11.77 0.54 23.55
C THR A 46 -11.94 -0.26 22.27
N ASP A 47 -13.02 -1.03 22.14
CA ASP A 47 -13.30 -1.81 20.92
C ASP A 47 -13.34 -0.90 19.67
N PHE A 48 -13.99 0.25 19.78
CA PHE A 48 -13.93 1.26 18.72
C PHE A 48 -12.49 1.71 18.41
N GLY A 49 -11.67 1.90 19.43
CA GLY A 49 -10.26 2.26 19.29
C GLY A 49 -9.46 1.17 18.54
N ILE A 50 -9.73 -0.11 18.82
CA ILE A 50 -9.10 -1.25 18.14
C ILE A 50 -9.47 -1.26 16.65
N GLN A 51 -10.76 -1.15 16.34
CA GLN A 51 -11.26 -1.10 14.96
C GLN A 51 -10.70 0.12 14.18
N LEU A 52 -10.67 1.29 14.82
CA LEU A 52 -10.07 2.50 14.25
C LEU A 52 -8.58 2.30 13.96
N MET A 53 -7.84 1.66 14.87
CA MET A 53 -6.41 1.36 14.68
C MET A 53 -6.20 0.38 13.52
N ALA A 54 -7.00 -0.67 13.40
CA ALA A 54 -6.97 -1.61 12.27
C ALA A 54 -7.20 -0.88 10.93
N LYS A 55 -8.20 0.00 10.88
CA LYS A 55 -8.46 0.84 9.70
C LYS A 55 -7.27 1.74 9.37
N GLN A 56 -6.71 2.44 10.35
CA GLN A 56 -5.56 3.31 10.14
C GLN A 56 -4.31 2.54 9.71
N LYS A 57 -4.13 1.31 10.22
CA LYS A 57 -3.05 0.39 9.83
C LYS A 57 -3.15 0.05 8.33
N LEU A 58 -4.31 -0.45 7.91
CA LEU A 58 -4.54 -0.83 6.51
C LEU A 58 -4.43 0.38 5.57
N LYS A 59 -5.11 1.49 5.89
CA LYS A 59 -5.04 2.74 5.12
C LYS A 59 -3.62 3.29 5.03
N GLY A 60 -2.88 3.24 6.13
CA GLY A 60 -1.48 3.68 6.22
C GLY A 60 -0.55 2.89 5.32
N TYR A 61 -0.71 1.56 5.30
CA TYR A 61 0.11 0.66 4.49
C TYR A 61 0.08 1.05 3.00
N TYR A 62 -1.09 1.34 2.45
CA TYR A 62 -1.28 1.76 1.05
C TYR A 62 -0.97 3.26 0.82
N GLY A 63 0.05 3.80 1.48
CA GLY A 63 0.49 5.17 1.28
C GLY A 63 -0.46 6.21 1.86
N ASN A 64 -1.10 5.91 2.97
CA ASN A 64 -2.03 6.78 3.69
C ASN A 64 -3.17 7.30 2.79
N ILE A 65 -3.93 6.40 2.17
CA ILE A 65 -5.09 6.71 1.33
C ILE A 65 -6.04 7.67 2.09
N GLY A 66 -6.61 8.67 1.39
CA GLY A 66 -7.58 9.59 2.00
C GLY A 66 -8.84 8.87 2.46
N GLU A 67 -9.46 9.31 3.55
CA GLU A 67 -10.63 8.66 4.15
C GLU A 67 -11.79 8.49 3.15
N LYS A 68 -12.12 9.55 2.43
CA LYS A 68 -13.17 9.52 1.40
C LYS A 68 -12.91 8.45 0.32
N GLN A 69 -11.66 8.29 -0.11
CA GLN A 69 -11.29 7.29 -1.11
C GLN A 69 -11.33 5.88 -0.51
N PHE A 70 -10.88 5.71 0.73
CA PHE A 70 -10.88 4.42 1.41
C PHE A 70 -12.31 3.92 1.66
N ARG A 71 -13.21 4.81 2.08
CA ARG A 71 -14.63 4.50 2.23
C ARG A 71 -15.28 4.05 0.92
N LYS A 72 -14.94 4.68 -0.22
CA LYS A 72 -15.41 4.22 -1.54
C LYS A 72 -14.96 2.78 -1.87
N TYR A 73 -13.74 2.37 -1.48
CA TYR A 73 -13.32 0.99 -1.65
C TYR A 73 -14.10 0.04 -0.76
N TYR A 74 -14.43 0.44 0.47
CA TYR A 74 -15.29 -0.35 1.34
C TYR A 74 -16.70 -0.51 0.75
N GLU A 75 -17.33 0.57 0.32
CA GLU A 75 -18.66 0.56 -0.31
C GLU A 75 -18.68 -0.35 -1.55
N GLU A 76 -17.63 -0.30 -2.38
CA GLU A 76 -17.49 -1.19 -3.54
C GLU A 76 -17.25 -2.65 -3.12
N ALA A 77 -16.48 -2.89 -2.06
CA ALA A 77 -16.24 -4.24 -1.53
C ALA A 77 -17.52 -4.89 -1.01
N VAL A 78 -18.39 -4.13 -0.33
CA VAL A 78 -19.71 -4.59 0.14
C VAL A 78 -20.64 -4.92 -1.03
N ARG A 79 -20.57 -4.14 -2.12
CA ARG A 79 -21.40 -4.35 -3.31
C ARG A 79 -21.05 -5.64 -4.06
N ARG A 80 -19.81 -6.11 -3.95
CA ARG A 80 -19.33 -7.33 -4.62
C ARG A 80 -19.79 -8.58 -3.89
N LYS A 81 -20.04 -9.64 -4.64
CA LYS A 81 -20.34 -10.98 -4.07
C LYS A 81 -19.08 -11.53 -3.39
N GLY A 82 -19.28 -12.28 -2.32
CA GLY A 82 -18.19 -12.93 -1.56
C GLY A 82 -17.88 -12.24 -0.23
N ASP A 83 -16.73 -12.57 0.35
CA ASP A 83 -16.29 -11.95 1.60
C ASP A 83 -15.85 -10.50 1.39
N THR A 84 -16.49 -9.60 2.12
CA THR A 84 -16.20 -8.16 2.04
C THR A 84 -14.75 -7.83 2.40
N SER A 85 -14.15 -8.57 3.32
CA SER A 85 -12.77 -8.38 3.74
C SER A 85 -11.79 -8.73 2.63
N GLU A 86 -12.01 -9.85 1.95
CA GLU A 86 -11.20 -10.27 0.79
C GLU A 86 -11.38 -9.31 -0.39
N ASN A 87 -12.62 -8.92 -0.70
CA ASN A 87 -12.94 -7.95 -1.74
C ASN A 87 -12.25 -6.60 -1.50
N LEU A 88 -12.19 -6.16 -0.24
CA LEU A 88 -11.50 -4.91 0.13
C LEU A 88 -10.00 -5.01 -0.14
N ILE A 89 -9.36 -6.12 0.24
CA ILE A 89 -7.93 -6.34 0.00
C ILE A 89 -7.65 -6.42 -1.51
N GLU A 90 -8.48 -7.16 -2.27
CA GLU A 90 -8.36 -7.21 -3.72
C GLU A 90 -8.37 -5.81 -4.35
N LEU A 91 -9.36 -4.98 -3.99
CA LEU A 91 -9.48 -3.62 -4.51
C LEU A 91 -8.26 -2.74 -4.15
N LEU A 92 -7.69 -2.92 -2.97
CA LEU A 92 -6.51 -2.17 -2.54
C LEU A 92 -5.23 -2.64 -3.26
N GLU A 93 -5.08 -3.94 -3.51
CA GLU A 93 -3.93 -4.48 -4.25
C GLU A 93 -4.02 -4.22 -5.77
N ARG A 94 -5.22 -4.07 -6.33
CA ARG A 94 -5.42 -3.68 -7.74
C ARG A 94 -5.05 -2.22 -8.04
N ARG A 95 -4.76 -1.42 -7.05
CA ARG A 95 -4.33 -0.02 -7.27
C ARG A 95 -2.97 0.02 -7.94
N LEU A 96 -2.81 0.86 -8.96
CA LEU A 96 -1.56 0.98 -9.71
C LEU A 96 -0.36 1.35 -8.82
N ASP A 97 -0.55 2.22 -7.80
CA ASP A 97 0.50 2.55 -6.85
C ASP A 97 0.92 1.35 -5.99
N ALA A 98 -0.03 0.48 -5.60
CA ALA A 98 0.25 -0.75 -4.89
C ALA A 98 0.95 -1.78 -5.80
N VAL A 99 0.47 -1.97 -7.02
CA VAL A 99 1.07 -2.89 -8.01
C VAL A 99 2.54 -2.53 -8.27
N ILE A 100 2.86 -1.26 -8.51
CA ILE A 100 4.24 -0.81 -8.73
C ILE A 100 5.11 -1.06 -7.51
N TYR A 101 4.56 -0.88 -6.32
CA TYR A 101 5.27 -1.20 -5.08
C TYR A 101 5.54 -2.70 -4.97
N ARG A 102 4.57 -3.57 -5.29
CA ARG A 102 4.73 -5.05 -5.29
C ARG A 102 5.71 -5.55 -6.35
N LEU A 103 5.68 -4.99 -7.55
CA LEU A 103 6.62 -5.30 -8.63
C LEU A 103 8.08 -4.83 -8.36
N LYS A 104 8.36 -4.25 -7.18
CA LYS A 104 9.69 -3.72 -6.80
C LYS A 104 10.21 -2.61 -7.74
N LEU A 105 9.32 -1.89 -8.42
CA LEU A 105 9.68 -0.73 -9.26
C LEU A 105 9.79 0.57 -8.46
N ALA A 106 9.43 0.54 -7.17
CA ALA A 106 9.59 1.65 -6.24
C ALA A 106 9.86 1.16 -4.81
N MET A 107 10.72 1.87 -4.07
CA MET A 107 11.15 1.49 -2.72
C MET A 107 10.05 1.62 -1.66
N THR A 108 9.05 2.46 -1.87
CA THR A 108 7.96 2.70 -0.90
C THR A 108 6.65 2.97 -1.62
N PRO A 109 5.47 2.72 -0.98
CA PRO A 109 4.17 3.07 -1.57
C PRO A 109 4.04 4.56 -1.91
N PHE A 110 4.71 5.43 -1.15
CA PHE A 110 4.73 6.87 -1.43
C PHE A 110 5.55 7.21 -2.68
N ALA A 111 6.70 6.55 -2.85
CA ALA A 111 7.52 6.70 -4.05
C ALA A 111 6.78 6.14 -5.28
N ALA A 112 6.15 4.97 -5.16
CA ALA A 112 5.31 4.39 -6.22
C ALA A 112 4.22 5.36 -6.67
N ARG A 113 3.51 5.97 -5.71
CA ARG A 113 2.49 6.97 -6.00
C ARG A 113 3.04 8.19 -6.74
N GLN A 114 4.19 8.70 -6.30
CA GLN A 114 4.85 9.83 -6.97
C GLN A 114 5.29 9.45 -8.38
N PHE A 115 5.82 8.26 -8.56
CA PHE A 115 6.27 7.73 -9.83
C PHE A 115 5.13 7.63 -10.86
N VAL A 116 3.94 7.14 -10.43
CA VAL A 116 2.73 7.16 -11.26
C VAL A 116 2.29 8.59 -11.57
N ASN A 117 2.19 9.46 -10.56
CA ASN A 117 1.72 10.84 -10.76
C ASN A 117 2.57 11.61 -11.77
N HIS A 118 3.87 11.36 -11.78
CA HIS A 118 4.80 11.98 -12.75
C HIS A 118 4.69 11.35 -14.15
N GLY A 119 3.91 10.27 -14.28
CA GLY A 119 3.61 9.63 -15.55
C GLY A 119 4.77 8.84 -16.13
N HIS A 120 5.58 8.20 -15.28
CA HIS A 120 6.66 7.31 -15.67
C HIS A 120 6.19 5.89 -16.02
N ILE A 121 4.90 5.61 -15.85
CA ILE A 121 4.30 4.29 -16.03
C ILE A 121 3.36 4.26 -17.22
N THR A 122 3.38 3.13 -17.91
CA THR A 122 2.40 2.76 -18.94
C THR A 122 1.68 1.48 -18.52
N VAL A 123 0.39 1.38 -18.87
CA VAL A 123 -0.41 0.17 -18.73
C VAL A 123 -0.91 -0.19 -20.14
N ASN A 124 -0.59 -1.39 -20.60
CA ASN A 124 -0.90 -1.84 -21.96
C ASN A 124 -0.44 -0.81 -23.02
N GLY A 125 0.78 -0.27 -22.86
CA GLY A 125 1.36 0.72 -23.76
C GLY A 125 0.83 2.16 -23.61
N LYS A 126 -0.25 2.39 -22.83
CA LYS A 126 -0.84 3.71 -22.62
C LYS A 126 -0.33 4.34 -21.32
N ARG A 127 0.07 5.62 -21.38
CA ARG A 127 0.49 6.37 -20.19
C ARG A 127 -0.65 6.51 -19.19
N VAL A 128 -0.40 6.12 -17.94
CA VAL A 128 -1.33 6.31 -16.82
C VAL A 128 -0.64 7.12 -15.72
N ASN A 129 -1.28 8.22 -15.28
CA ASN A 129 -0.80 9.10 -14.22
C ASN A 129 -1.73 9.15 -12.99
N ILE A 130 -2.64 8.19 -12.89
CA ILE A 130 -3.62 8.08 -11.80
C ILE A 130 -3.22 6.93 -10.88
N PRO A 131 -2.71 7.19 -9.65
CA PRO A 131 -2.27 6.13 -8.73
C PRO A 131 -3.38 5.19 -8.27
N SER A 132 -4.63 5.67 -8.28
CA SER A 132 -5.82 4.89 -7.92
C SER A 132 -6.42 4.12 -9.12
N TYR A 133 -5.77 4.10 -10.26
CA TYR A 133 -6.18 3.27 -11.38
C TYR A 133 -6.22 1.81 -10.95
N LEU A 134 -7.32 1.12 -11.24
CA LEU A 134 -7.49 -0.30 -10.91
C LEU A 134 -7.00 -1.17 -12.06
N VAL A 135 -5.91 -1.87 -11.83
CA VAL A 135 -5.31 -2.81 -12.78
C VAL A 135 -6.22 -4.02 -12.92
N ARG A 136 -6.40 -4.49 -14.14
CA ARG A 136 -7.17 -5.70 -14.47
C ARG A 136 -6.26 -6.91 -14.57
N ASP A 137 -6.87 -8.10 -14.54
CA ASP A 137 -6.13 -9.34 -14.75
C ASP A 137 -5.48 -9.33 -16.14
N ASN A 138 -4.25 -9.79 -16.21
CA ASN A 138 -3.39 -9.79 -17.38
C ASN A 138 -2.95 -8.42 -17.93
N ASP A 139 -3.26 -7.31 -17.24
CA ASP A 139 -2.69 -6.01 -17.61
C ASP A 139 -1.17 -6.03 -17.49
N VAL A 140 -0.53 -5.43 -18.49
CA VAL A 140 0.91 -5.30 -18.57
C VAL A 140 1.32 -3.89 -18.13
N ILE A 141 2.14 -3.82 -17.08
CA ILE A 141 2.64 -2.57 -16.49
C ILE A 141 4.11 -2.41 -16.86
N GLU A 142 4.48 -1.28 -17.44
CA GLU A 142 5.84 -1.01 -17.89
C GLU A 142 6.32 0.35 -17.41
N VAL A 143 7.62 0.43 -17.13
CA VAL A 143 8.30 1.72 -16.94
C VAL A 143 8.64 2.29 -18.31
N LYS A 144 8.35 3.57 -18.54
CA LYS A 144 8.72 4.26 -19.78
C LYS A 144 10.23 4.17 -20.06
N GLU A 145 10.61 4.00 -21.31
CA GLU A 145 12.02 3.88 -21.72
C GLU A 145 12.92 4.99 -21.13
N LYS A 146 12.49 6.25 -21.26
CA LYS A 146 13.23 7.41 -20.70
C LYS A 146 13.37 7.37 -19.16
N SER A 147 12.57 6.57 -18.48
CA SER A 147 12.53 6.48 -17.00
C SER A 147 13.21 5.23 -16.46
N LYS A 148 13.60 4.28 -17.31
CA LYS A 148 14.26 3.03 -16.89
C LYS A 148 15.64 3.28 -16.29
N GLN A 149 16.32 4.35 -16.70
CA GLN A 149 17.66 4.71 -16.21
C GLN A 149 17.63 5.50 -14.89
N LEU A 150 16.44 5.75 -14.31
CA LEU A 150 16.33 6.47 -13.04
C LEU A 150 16.94 5.62 -11.90
N VAL A 151 17.89 6.19 -11.18
CA VAL A 151 18.57 5.54 -10.04
C VAL A 151 17.58 4.96 -9.03
N CYS A 152 16.51 5.68 -8.73
CA CYS A 152 15.48 5.22 -7.77
C CYS A 152 14.73 3.95 -8.22
N VAL A 153 14.66 3.67 -9.53
CA VAL A 153 14.04 2.45 -10.08
C VAL A 153 15.04 1.30 -10.05
N LEU A 154 16.28 1.57 -10.43
CA LEU A 154 17.37 0.59 -10.39
C LEU A 154 17.61 0.10 -8.96
N ASP A 155 17.73 1.02 -8.00
CA ASP A 155 17.86 0.69 -6.57
C ASP A 155 16.67 -0.14 -6.06
N ALA A 156 15.46 0.18 -6.50
CA ALA A 156 14.27 -0.55 -6.08
C ALA A 156 14.24 -1.98 -6.64
N ALA A 157 14.63 -2.17 -7.90
CA ALA A 157 14.69 -3.48 -8.54
C ALA A 157 15.77 -4.38 -7.92
N GLN A 158 16.93 -3.80 -7.54
CA GLN A 158 18.04 -4.52 -6.91
C GLN A 158 17.84 -4.78 -5.42
N SER A 159 16.89 -4.10 -4.78
CA SER A 159 16.65 -4.24 -3.35
C SER A 159 16.17 -5.65 -2.97
N GLY A 160 16.87 -6.30 -2.03
CA GLY A 160 16.47 -7.57 -1.43
C GLY A 160 15.45 -7.45 -0.28
N GLU A 161 14.91 -6.24 0.00
CA GLU A 161 14.01 -6.04 1.15
C GLU A 161 12.63 -6.73 1.00
N ARG A 162 12.25 -7.14 -0.20
CA ARG A 162 10.92 -7.70 -0.50
C ARG A 162 10.99 -8.67 -1.66
N ASP A 163 10.09 -9.65 -1.66
CA ASP A 163 9.86 -10.54 -2.79
C ASP A 163 8.62 -10.11 -3.59
N VAL A 164 8.58 -10.50 -4.86
CA VAL A 164 7.41 -10.30 -5.71
C VAL A 164 6.40 -11.39 -5.39
N PRO A 165 5.14 -11.05 -5.09
CA PRO A 165 4.15 -12.06 -4.76
C PRO A 165 3.73 -12.88 -5.98
N GLU A 166 3.27 -14.12 -5.76
CA GLU A 166 2.91 -15.09 -6.80
C GLU A 166 1.76 -14.63 -7.73
N TYR A 167 0.92 -13.69 -7.30
CA TYR A 167 -0.16 -13.16 -8.14
C TYR A 167 0.30 -12.07 -9.12
N MET A 168 1.62 -11.83 -9.19
CA MET A 168 2.27 -10.93 -10.13
C MET A 168 3.52 -11.57 -10.73
N GLU A 169 3.82 -11.21 -11.95
CA GLU A 169 5.06 -11.58 -12.63
C GLU A 169 5.84 -10.33 -13.00
N VAL A 170 7.17 -10.37 -12.92
CA VAL A 170 8.02 -9.23 -13.25
C VAL A 170 9.28 -9.65 -13.98
N ASP A 171 9.61 -8.93 -15.04
CA ASP A 171 10.93 -8.93 -15.66
C ASP A 171 11.64 -7.62 -15.30
N HIS A 172 12.56 -7.71 -14.34
CA HIS A 172 13.34 -6.56 -13.90
C HIS A 172 14.32 -6.05 -14.96
N ARG A 173 14.71 -6.87 -15.93
CA ARG A 173 15.61 -6.44 -17.04
C ARG A 173 14.86 -5.51 -17.97
N GLN A 174 13.64 -5.87 -18.31
CA GLN A 174 12.76 -5.04 -19.14
C GLN A 174 11.99 -3.98 -18.35
N MET A 175 12.00 -4.06 -16.99
CA MET A 175 11.18 -3.24 -16.08
C MET A 175 9.69 -3.30 -16.44
N LYS A 176 9.23 -4.52 -16.67
CA LYS A 176 7.89 -4.86 -17.11
C LYS A 176 7.30 -5.89 -16.17
N GLY A 177 6.06 -5.72 -15.78
CA GLY A 177 5.34 -6.68 -14.96
C GLY A 177 3.93 -6.94 -15.46
N ARG A 178 3.36 -8.04 -15.01
CA ARG A 178 1.99 -8.45 -15.31
C ARG A 178 1.24 -8.74 -14.02
N TYR A 179 0.00 -8.30 -13.95
CA TYR A 179 -0.93 -8.65 -12.89
C TYR A 179 -1.69 -9.93 -13.31
N LEU A 180 -1.49 -11.05 -12.64
CA LEU A 180 -2.01 -12.35 -13.08
C LEU A 180 -3.44 -12.60 -12.59
N ARG A 181 -3.67 -12.46 -11.29
CA ARG A 181 -4.94 -12.76 -10.63
C ARG A 181 -5.20 -11.89 -9.41
N ALA A 182 -6.45 -11.82 -8.97
CA ALA A 182 -6.80 -11.21 -7.70
C ALA A 182 -6.18 -11.99 -6.53
N PRO A 183 -5.50 -11.32 -5.57
CA PRO A 183 -4.94 -11.98 -4.40
C PRO A 183 -6.00 -12.18 -3.32
N LYS A 184 -5.88 -13.26 -2.56
CA LYS A 184 -6.51 -13.42 -1.26
C LYS A 184 -5.69 -12.75 -0.17
N LEU A 185 -6.26 -12.56 1.02
CA LEU A 185 -5.53 -11.96 2.15
C LEU A 185 -4.24 -12.72 2.47
N ALA A 186 -4.26 -14.06 2.40
CA ALA A 186 -3.09 -14.91 2.67
C ALA A 186 -1.96 -14.77 1.64
N ASP A 187 -2.29 -14.43 0.40
CA ASP A 187 -1.31 -14.28 -0.69
C ASP A 187 -0.51 -12.98 -0.57
N VAL A 188 -1.01 -12.02 0.21
CA VAL A 188 -0.42 -10.68 0.28
C VAL A 188 0.68 -10.62 1.33
N PRO A 189 1.96 -10.36 0.97
CA PRO A 189 3.08 -10.34 1.90
C PRO A 189 3.07 -9.06 2.75
N TYR A 190 2.24 -9.04 3.79
CA TYR A 190 2.25 -7.97 4.77
C TYR A 190 3.34 -8.20 5.83
N PRO A 191 4.21 -7.21 6.13
CA PRO A 191 5.20 -7.33 7.20
C PRO A 191 4.58 -7.35 8.60
N VAL A 192 3.31 -7.00 8.72
CA VAL A 192 2.55 -6.94 9.96
C VAL A 192 1.17 -7.54 9.74
N GLN A 193 0.62 -8.17 10.78
CA GLN A 193 -0.73 -8.72 10.70
C GLN A 193 -1.75 -7.63 10.38
N MET A 194 -2.55 -7.86 9.33
CA MET A 194 -3.66 -7.02 8.93
C MET A 194 -4.98 -7.69 9.30
N GLU A 195 -5.93 -6.90 9.78
CA GLU A 195 -7.22 -7.36 10.28
C GLU A 195 -8.35 -6.64 9.50
N PRO A 196 -8.61 -7.04 8.25
CA PRO A 196 -9.63 -6.38 7.43
C PRO A 196 -11.04 -6.55 8.00
N ASN A 197 -11.31 -7.63 8.74
CA ASN A 197 -12.60 -7.85 9.40
C ASN A 197 -12.95 -6.70 10.37
N LEU A 198 -11.98 -6.25 11.19
CA LEU A 198 -12.19 -5.11 12.08
C LEU A 198 -12.44 -3.80 11.32
N VAL A 199 -11.93 -3.70 10.09
CA VAL A 199 -12.21 -2.54 9.21
C VAL A 199 -13.64 -2.59 8.69
N VAL A 200 -14.13 -3.77 8.32
CA VAL A 200 -15.51 -4.00 7.91
C VAL A 200 -16.46 -3.66 9.06
N GLU A 201 -16.19 -4.15 10.28
CA GLU A 201 -16.95 -3.83 11.47
C GLU A 201 -16.98 -2.32 11.78
N PHE A 202 -15.84 -1.64 11.60
CA PHE A 202 -15.75 -0.19 11.80
C PHE A 202 -16.71 0.60 10.91
N TYR A 203 -16.90 0.18 9.66
CA TYR A 203 -17.76 0.89 8.71
C TYR A 203 -19.20 0.38 8.67
N SER A 204 -19.51 -0.77 9.25
CA SER A 204 -20.86 -1.35 9.32
C SER A 204 -21.73 -0.71 10.41
N ARG A 205 -21.16 0.13 11.24
CA ARG A 205 -21.83 0.88 12.31
C ARG A 205 -22.58 2.08 11.79
#